data_1a2643c465958439751040aa94ba71af
#
_entry.id   1a2643c465958439751040aa94ba71af
#
_cell.length_a   1.000
_cell.length_b   1.000
_cell.length_c   1.000
_cell.angle_alpha   90.00
_cell.angle_beta   90.00
_cell.angle_gamma   90.00
#
_symmetry.space_group_name_H-M   'P 1'
#
loop_
_entity.id
_entity.type
_entity.pdbx_description
1 polymer ?
#
loop_
_entity_poly.entity_id
_entity_poly.type
_entity_poly.pdbx_seq_one_letter_code
_entity_poly.pdbx_strand_id
1 'polypeptide(L)'
;MIGKQVICTVAALLCILISATAQVSVDLYREDGSRYVRSQQEVMYDDFFHAARFAVEATANAGGLVTFTLEVTYDEGLLDVAQGDSLTLILRGGDRIVLKTDREVTRADIVKRHYRTYNDYYVTCHYLMSSYDIQRITRNRVTKLSSQTQQFTFDRKLDKFQDRFRRQFTAVYRYLMGKNF
;
A
#
# COMPACT_ATOMS: atom_id res chain seq x y z
N MET A 1 28.08 -13.27 -33.32
CA MET A 1 26.70 -13.45 -32.75
C MET A 1 26.61 -13.26 -31.23
N ILE A 2 27.67 -13.40 -30.46
CA ILE A 2 27.68 -13.34 -28.98
C ILE A 2 27.38 -11.93 -28.43
N GLY A 3 27.82 -10.85 -29.13
CA GLY A 3 27.63 -9.47 -28.63
C GLY A 3 26.18 -8.99 -28.52
N LYS A 4 25.28 -9.44 -29.41
CA LYS A 4 23.85 -9.02 -29.38
C LYS A 4 23.06 -9.65 -28.21
N GLN A 5 23.38 -10.88 -27.85
CA GLN A 5 22.74 -11.56 -26.71
C GLN A 5 23.13 -10.93 -25.37
N VAL A 6 24.40 -10.55 -25.20
CA VAL A 6 24.90 -9.92 -23.97
C VAL A 6 24.23 -8.54 -23.77
N ILE A 7 24.09 -7.75 -24.83
CA ILE A 7 23.44 -6.42 -24.77
C ILE A 7 21.96 -6.55 -24.38
N CYS A 8 21.22 -7.51 -24.96
CA CYS A 8 19.83 -7.75 -24.60
C CYS A 8 19.66 -8.19 -23.15
N THR A 9 20.57 -9.01 -22.62
CA THR A 9 20.52 -9.50 -21.24
C THR A 9 20.80 -8.38 -20.25
N VAL A 10 21.78 -7.51 -20.54
CA VAL A 10 22.11 -6.35 -19.69
C VAL A 10 20.97 -5.33 -19.72
N ALA A 11 20.39 -5.06 -20.89
CA ALA A 11 19.24 -4.14 -21.00
C ALA A 11 18.00 -4.68 -20.26
N ALA A 12 17.71 -5.98 -20.34
CA ALA A 12 16.62 -6.59 -19.59
C ALA A 12 16.87 -6.54 -18.07
N LEU A 13 18.09 -6.76 -17.61
CA LEU A 13 18.46 -6.63 -16.19
C LEU A 13 18.32 -5.19 -15.69
N LEU A 14 18.76 -4.21 -16.50
CA LEU A 14 18.60 -2.78 -16.18
C LEU A 14 17.11 -2.39 -16.11
N CYS A 15 16.29 -2.85 -17.05
CA CYS A 15 14.84 -2.59 -17.03
C CYS A 15 14.15 -3.19 -15.79
N ILE A 16 14.58 -4.37 -15.33
CA ILE A 16 14.05 -4.99 -14.13
C ILE A 16 14.45 -4.19 -12.87
N LEU A 17 15.69 -3.70 -12.82
CA LEU A 17 16.18 -2.87 -11.72
C LEU A 17 15.46 -1.51 -11.67
N ILE A 18 15.27 -0.86 -12.81
CA ILE A 18 14.55 0.41 -12.90
C ILE A 18 13.08 0.24 -12.52
N SER A 19 12.43 -0.86 -12.90
CA SER A 19 11.04 -1.14 -12.54
C SER A 19 10.85 -1.36 -11.03
N ALA A 20 11.82 -1.97 -10.35
CA ALA A 20 11.75 -2.20 -8.91
C ALA A 20 12.00 -0.91 -8.10
N THR A 21 12.91 -0.07 -8.53
CA THR A 21 13.21 1.22 -7.87
C THR A 21 12.14 2.27 -8.14
N ALA A 22 11.45 2.23 -9.28
CA ALA A 22 10.37 3.17 -9.60
C ALA A 22 9.12 3.02 -8.73
N GLN A 23 8.97 1.94 -7.96
CA GLN A 23 7.84 1.70 -7.07
C GLN A 23 8.09 2.19 -5.63
N VAL A 24 9.33 2.50 -5.27
CA VAL A 24 9.68 3.10 -3.98
C VAL A 24 9.80 4.61 -4.18
N SER A 25 9.01 5.38 -3.44
CA SER A 25 8.99 6.85 -3.53
C SER A 25 9.83 7.53 -2.46
N VAL A 26 10.00 6.87 -1.31
CA VAL A 26 10.77 7.38 -0.17
C VAL A 26 11.63 6.27 0.38
N ASP A 27 12.89 6.59 0.65
CA ASP A 27 13.85 5.76 1.35
C ASP A 27 14.72 6.65 2.22
N LEU A 28 14.52 6.59 3.53
CA LEU A 28 15.14 7.48 4.50
C LEU A 28 15.79 6.66 5.62
N TYR A 29 16.99 7.09 6.02
CA TYR A 29 17.58 6.70 7.29
C TYR A 29 17.30 7.81 8.31
N ARG A 30 16.76 7.42 9.46
CA ARG A 30 16.47 8.33 10.57
C ARG A 30 17.66 8.39 11.54
N GLU A 31 17.69 9.41 12.37
CA GLU A 31 18.76 9.62 13.38
C GLU A 31 18.87 8.46 14.38
N ASP A 32 17.77 7.77 14.66
CA ASP A 32 17.72 6.59 15.53
C ASP A 32 18.27 5.31 14.88
N GLY A 33 18.81 5.41 13.65
CA GLY A 33 19.32 4.29 12.87
C GLY A 33 18.23 3.45 12.21
N SER A 34 16.96 3.82 12.32
CA SER A 34 15.89 3.15 11.60
C SER A 34 15.86 3.55 10.13
N ARG A 35 15.42 2.61 9.27
CA ARG A 35 15.22 2.86 7.84
C ARG A 35 13.73 2.86 7.55
N TYR A 36 13.23 3.93 6.95
CA TYR A 36 11.85 4.06 6.50
C TYR A 36 11.78 4.00 4.98
N VAL A 37 10.89 3.16 4.46
CA VAL A 37 10.64 3.00 3.03
C VAL A 37 9.14 3.14 2.78
N ARG A 38 8.78 3.87 1.72
CA ARG A 38 7.39 4.02 1.29
C ARG A 38 7.27 3.82 -0.21
N SER A 39 6.27 3.08 -0.65
CA SER A 39 5.96 2.92 -2.06
C SER A 39 5.37 4.20 -2.66
N GLN A 40 5.32 4.28 -3.98
CA GLN A 40 4.47 5.26 -4.64
C GLN A 40 3.01 5.02 -4.28
N GLN A 41 2.23 6.11 -4.23
CA GLN A 41 0.81 6.02 -4.02
C GLN A 41 0.13 5.52 -5.32
N GLU A 42 -0.67 4.48 -5.19
CA GLU A 42 -1.38 3.85 -6.31
C GLU A 42 -2.89 3.87 -6.06
N VAL A 43 -3.65 3.84 -7.15
CA VAL A 43 -5.12 3.73 -7.06
C VAL A 43 -5.49 2.33 -6.58
N MET A 44 -6.26 2.28 -5.50
CA MET A 44 -6.82 1.06 -4.91
C MET A 44 -8.12 0.69 -5.60
N TYR A 45 -9.03 1.65 -5.71
CA TYR A 45 -10.24 1.60 -6.53
C TYR A 45 -10.60 3.02 -6.98
N ASP A 46 -11.37 3.09 -8.05
CA ASP A 46 -11.84 4.33 -8.63
C ASP A 46 -13.16 4.01 -9.36
N ASP A 47 -14.25 4.43 -8.80
CA ASP A 47 -15.58 4.40 -9.39
C ASP A 47 -16.10 5.84 -9.57
N PHE A 48 -17.28 5.99 -10.13
CA PHE A 48 -17.79 7.31 -10.50
C PHE A 48 -17.97 8.28 -9.32
N PHE A 49 -18.18 7.76 -8.11
CA PHE A 49 -18.48 8.56 -6.93
C PHE A 49 -17.37 8.52 -5.87
N HIS A 50 -16.57 7.45 -5.85
CA HIS A 50 -15.64 7.18 -4.78
C HIS A 50 -14.32 6.64 -5.30
N ALA A 51 -13.25 7.11 -4.71
CA ALA A 51 -11.91 6.63 -5.00
C ALA A 51 -11.12 6.38 -3.72
N ALA A 52 -10.20 5.43 -3.76
CA ALA A 52 -9.19 5.31 -2.75
C ALA A 52 -7.82 5.07 -3.37
N ARG A 53 -6.82 5.56 -2.68
CA ARG A 53 -5.41 5.35 -3.01
C ARG A 53 -4.72 4.69 -1.85
N PHE A 54 -3.63 4.00 -2.13
CA PHE A 54 -2.85 3.35 -1.09
C PHE A 54 -1.36 3.50 -1.34
N ALA A 55 -0.60 3.45 -0.26
CA ALA A 55 0.83 3.24 -0.26
C ALA A 55 1.19 2.17 0.77
N VAL A 56 2.28 1.48 0.56
CA VAL A 56 2.85 0.54 1.53
C VAL A 56 4.04 1.20 2.17
N GLU A 57 4.03 1.26 3.48
CA GLU A 57 5.12 1.78 4.28
C GLU A 57 5.79 0.63 5.04
N ALA A 58 7.08 0.76 5.28
CA ALA A 58 7.78 -0.15 6.14
C ALA A 58 8.91 0.56 6.87
N THR A 59 9.08 0.25 8.14
CA THR A 59 10.16 0.76 8.98
C THR A 59 10.96 -0.41 9.53
N ALA A 60 12.25 -0.44 9.23
CA ALA A 60 13.21 -1.37 9.82
C ALA A 60 13.95 -0.63 10.92
N ASN A 61 13.86 -1.10 12.17
CA ASN A 61 14.63 -0.51 13.27
C ASN A 61 16.10 -1.00 13.24
N ALA A 62 16.95 -0.38 14.06
CA ALA A 62 18.36 -0.74 14.17
C ALA A 62 18.58 -2.22 14.60
N GLY A 63 17.61 -2.83 15.29
CA GLY A 63 17.62 -4.24 15.68
C GLY A 63 17.13 -5.22 14.61
N GLY A 64 16.79 -4.71 13.40
CA GLY A 64 16.32 -5.54 12.29
C GLY A 64 14.84 -5.92 12.33
N LEU A 65 14.08 -5.45 13.33
CA LEU A 65 12.63 -5.63 13.34
C LEU A 65 11.97 -4.75 12.28
N VAL A 66 11.15 -5.33 11.42
CA VAL A 66 10.44 -4.62 10.36
C VAL A 66 8.95 -4.54 10.68
N THR A 67 8.44 -3.32 10.70
CA THR A 67 7.01 -3.01 10.82
C THR A 67 6.49 -2.56 9.47
N PHE A 68 5.34 -3.07 9.07
CA PHE A 68 4.65 -2.69 7.84
C PHE A 68 3.34 -1.97 8.15
N THR A 69 3.03 -0.96 7.35
CA THR A 69 1.78 -0.21 7.43
C THR A 69 1.20 -0.06 6.02
N LEU A 70 -0.09 -0.31 5.89
CA LEU A 70 -0.85 0.05 4.71
C LEU A 70 -1.48 1.42 4.96
N GLU A 71 -0.99 2.43 4.27
CA GLU A 71 -1.62 3.76 4.22
C GLU A 71 -2.73 3.73 3.17
N VAL A 72 -3.94 4.12 3.54
CA VAL A 72 -5.06 4.26 2.62
C VAL A 72 -5.64 5.65 2.73
N THR A 73 -5.70 6.36 1.61
CA THR A 73 -6.36 7.65 1.49
C THR A 73 -7.70 7.47 0.78
N TYR A 74 -8.78 7.71 1.48
CA TYR A 74 -10.14 7.63 0.97
C TYR A 74 -10.65 9.00 0.53
N ASP A 75 -11.34 9.01 -0.59
CA ASP A 75 -12.10 10.14 -1.14
C ASP A 75 -13.61 9.83 -0.98
N GLU A 76 -14.03 9.66 0.26
CA GLU A 76 -15.40 9.28 0.61
C GLU A 76 -16.02 10.25 1.64
N GLY A 77 -15.52 11.48 1.65
CA GLY A 77 -15.96 12.48 2.61
C GLY A 77 -15.35 12.28 4.00
N LEU A 78 -16.04 12.80 5.01
CA LEU A 78 -15.60 12.67 6.40
C LEU A 78 -15.93 11.27 6.92
N LEU A 79 -14.97 10.36 6.79
CA LEU A 79 -15.05 9.06 7.45
C LEU A 79 -14.66 9.21 8.91
N ASP A 80 -15.51 8.73 9.77
CA ASP A 80 -15.21 8.62 11.19
C ASP A 80 -14.56 7.24 11.43
N VAL A 81 -13.25 7.24 11.57
CA VAL A 81 -12.46 6.02 11.74
C VAL A 81 -11.80 6.05 13.11
N ALA A 82 -12.27 5.18 13.99
CA ALA A 82 -11.73 5.04 15.33
C ALA A 82 -10.55 4.07 15.37
N GLN A 83 -9.72 4.17 16.38
CA GLN A 83 -8.65 3.19 16.62
C GLN A 83 -9.24 1.79 16.75
N GLY A 84 -8.69 0.85 15.99
CA GLY A 84 -9.13 -0.54 15.96
C GLY A 84 -10.22 -0.85 14.93
N ASP A 85 -10.75 0.16 14.22
CA ASP A 85 -11.60 -0.08 13.05
C ASP A 85 -10.85 -0.89 12.00
N SER A 86 -11.56 -1.69 11.22
CA SER A 86 -10.94 -2.70 10.38
C SER A 86 -11.11 -2.48 8.89
N LEU A 87 -10.05 -2.80 8.16
CA LEU A 87 -10.06 -3.03 6.73
C LEU A 87 -9.78 -4.51 6.46
N THR A 88 -10.71 -5.19 5.82
CA THR A 88 -10.56 -6.59 5.43
C THR A 88 -10.17 -6.68 3.96
N LEU A 89 -9.03 -7.30 3.70
CA LEU A 89 -8.58 -7.66 2.36
C LEU A 89 -9.01 -9.09 2.06
N ILE A 90 -9.79 -9.28 1.00
CA ILE A 90 -10.26 -10.61 0.58
C ILE A 90 -9.39 -11.06 -0.59
N LEU A 91 -8.67 -12.15 -0.37
CA LEU A 91 -7.77 -12.74 -1.36
C LEU A 91 -8.55 -13.58 -2.37
N ARG A 92 -7.92 -13.84 -3.50
CA ARG A 92 -8.45 -14.81 -4.47
C ARG A 92 -8.51 -16.19 -3.80
N GLY A 93 -9.70 -16.79 -3.79
CA GLY A 93 -9.98 -18.03 -3.05
C GLY A 93 -10.79 -17.81 -1.76
N GLY A 94 -11.02 -16.55 -1.36
CA GLY A 94 -11.91 -16.23 -0.24
C GLY A 94 -11.21 -16.02 1.10
N ASP A 95 -9.92 -16.30 1.20
CA ASP A 95 -9.13 -16.00 2.41
C ASP A 95 -9.20 -14.53 2.76
N ARG A 96 -9.21 -14.24 4.07
CA ARG A 96 -9.33 -12.88 4.60
C ARG A 96 -8.09 -12.48 5.39
N ILE A 97 -7.70 -11.22 5.25
CA ILE A 97 -6.71 -10.54 6.08
C ILE A 97 -7.43 -9.36 6.71
N VAL A 98 -7.54 -9.34 8.03
CA VAL A 98 -8.18 -8.25 8.77
C VAL A 98 -7.10 -7.35 9.33
N LEU A 99 -7.04 -6.13 8.84
CA LEU A 99 -6.12 -5.09 9.28
C LEU A 99 -6.85 -4.13 10.21
N LYS A 100 -6.19 -3.67 11.25
CA LYS A 100 -6.75 -2.68 12.18
C LYS A 100 -5.98 -1.37 12.07
N THR A 101 -6.70 -0.27 12.26
CA THR A 101 -6.09 1.05 12.34
C THR A 101 -5.18 1.14 13.58
N ASP A 102 -4.03 1.77 13.41
CA ASP A 102 -3.06 1.98 14.49
C ASP A 102 -3.46 3.15 15.42
N ARG A 103 -4.28 4.07 14.91
CA ARG A 103 -4.73 5.25 15.63
C ARG A 103 -6.09 5.75 15.10
N GLU A 104 -6.73 6.61 15.86
CA GLU A 104 -7.90 7.37 15.40
C GLU A 104 -7.50 8.32 14.26
N VAL A 105 -8.42 8.54 13.32
CA VAL A 105 -8.29 9.60 12.33
C VAL A 105 -8.49 10.94 13.02
N THR A 106 -7.50 11.79 12.93
CA THR A 106 -7.54 13.14 13.50
C THR A 106 -7.86 14.19 12.45
N ARG A 107 -8.15 15.41 12.87
CA ARG A 107 -8.34 16.54 11.94
C ARG A 107 -7.11 16.80 11.06
N ALA A 108 -5.92 16.45 11.52
CA ALA A 108 -4.68 16.59 10.76
C ALA A 108 -4.60 15.59 9.60
N ASP A 109 -5.34 14.47 9.69
CA ASP A 109 -5.38 13.45 8.66
C ASP A 109 -6.43 13.76 7.57
N ILE A 110 -7.24 14.80 7.78
CA ILE A 110 -8.28 15.25 6.85
C ILE A 110 -7.73 16.38 5.99
N VAL A 111 -7.52 16.11 4.72
CA VAL A 111 -7.03 17.11 3.77
C VAL A 111 -8.20 17.64 2.94
N LYS A 112 -8.43 18.96 3.02
CA LYS A 112 -9.39 19.64 2.17
C LYS A 112 -8.72 20.11 0.89
N ARG A 113 -9.21 19.67 -0.26
CA ARG A 113 -8.79 20.19 -1.56
C ARG A 113 -9.91 21.01 -2.18
N HIS A 114 -9.55 22.21 -2.67
CA HIS A 114 -10.47 23.06 -3.44
C HIS A 114 -10.44 22.63 -4.90
N TYR A 115 -11.56 22.11 -5.38
CA TYR A 115 -11.84 22.02 -6.80
C TYR A 115 -12.77 23.19 -7.21
N ARG A 116 -12.80 23.53 -8.47
CA ARG A 116 -13.42 24.75 -9.01
C ARG A 116 -14.82 25.11 -8.47
N THR A 117 -15.59 24.12 -7.97
CA THR A 117 -16.98 24.33 -7.52
C THR A 117 -17.33 23.59 -6.22
N TYR A 118 -16.47 22.76 -5.67
CA TYR A 118 -16.72 21.96 -4.45
C TYR A 118 -15.45 21.67 -3.65
N ASN A 119 -15.63 21.26 -2.42
CA ASN A 119 -14.53 20.88 -1.54
C ASN A 119 -14.51 19.36 -1.43
N ASP A 120 -13.40 18.76 -1.83
CA ASP A 120 -13.14 17.36 -1.58
C ASP A 120 -12.44 17.19 -0.25
N TYR A 121 -12.83 16.17 0.49
CA TYR A 121 -12.22 15.78 1.74
C TYR A 121 -11.59 14.42 1.54
N TYR A 122 -10.33 14.31 1.98
CA TYR A 122 -9.57 13.07 1.95
C TYR A 122 -9.24 12.67 3.38
N VAL A 123 -9.45 11.40 3.70
CA VAL A 123 -9.12 10.84 5.00
C VAL A 123 -8.04 9.80 4.79
N THR A 124 -6.93 9.93 5.50
CA THR A 124 -5.82 8.96 5.44
C THR A 124 -5.81 8.10 6.68
N CYS A 125 -5.93 6.80 6.49
CA CYS A 125 -5.90 5.79 7.54
C CYS A 125 -4.64 4.94 7.41
N HIS A 126 -4.08 4.54 8.55
CA HIS A 126 -2.92 3.66 8.63
C HIS A 126 -3.33 2.34 9.28
N TYR A 127 -3.07 1.24 8.57
CA TYR A 127 -3.41 -0.11 9.02
C TYR A 127 -2.14 -0.91 9.26
N LEU A 128 -1.97 -1.43 10.47
CA LEU A 128 -0.84 -2.28 10.82
C LEU A 128 -0.92 -3.63 10.11
N MET A 129 0.23 -4.11 9.65
CA MET A 129 0.34 -5.37 8.93
C MET A 129 1.47 -6.22 9.50
N SER A 130 1.21 -7.51 9.64
CA SER A 130 2.25 -8.48 9.96
C SER A 130 3.06 -8.87 8.72
N SER A 131 4.29 -9.33 8.92
CA SER A 131 5.11 -9.89 7.83
C SER A 131 4.45 -11.12 7.19
N TYR A 132 3.64 -11.86 7.96
CA TYR A 132 2.87 -12.97 7.45
C TYR A 132 1.77 -12.52 6.47
N ASP A 133 1.05 -11.43 6.79
CA ASP A 133 0.03 -10.86 5.89
C ASP A 133 0.65 -10.36 4.59
N ILE A 134 1.82 -9.70 4.67
CA ILE A 134 2.57 -9.28 3.50
C ILE A 134 2.90 -10.48 2.60
N GLN A 135 3.40 -11.59 3.17
CA GLN A 135 3.69 -12.80 2.39
C GLN A 135 2.44 -13.37 1.71
N ARG A 136 1.29 -13.36 2.39
CA ARG A 136 0.03 -13.82 1.80
C ARG A 136 -0.39 -12.96 0.60
N ILE A 137 -0.27 -11.62 0.72
CA ILE A 137 -0.61 -10.68 -0.36
C ILE A 137 0.36 -10.82 -1.54
N THR A 138 1.65 -11.01 -1.28
CA THR A 138 2.65 -11.18 -2.34
C THR A 138 2.47 -12.47 -3.16
N ARG A 139 1.91 -13.50 -2.52
CA ARG A 139 1.64 -14.80 -3.16
C ARG A 139 0.27 -14.88 -3.81
N ASN A 140 -0.67 -14.05 -3.39
CA ASN A 140 -2.05 -14.10 -3.86
C ASN A 140 -2.58 -12.69 -4.20
N ARG A 141 -3.67 -12.61 -4.96
CA ARG A 141 -4.28 -11.34 -5.36
C ARG A 141 -5.35 -10.93 -4.36
N VAL A 142 -5.39 -9.66 -4.02
CA VAL A 142 -6.52 -9.06 -3.31
C VAL A 142 -7.62 -8.78 -4.33
N THR A 143 -8.79 -9.36 -4.15
CA THR A 143 -9.91 -9.26 -5.11
C THR A 143 -11.00 -8.31 -4.65
N LYS A 144 -11.13 -8.14 -3.32
CA LYS A 144 -12.18 -7.32 -2.72
C LYS A 144 -11.66 -6.70 -1.42
N LEU A 145 -12.16 -5.54 -1.11
CA LEU A 145 -11.99 -4.85 0.16
C LEU A 145 -13.33 -4.78 0.89
N SER A 146 -13.28 -4.88 2.22
CA SER A 146 -14.42 -4.61 3.08
C SER A 146 -13.94 -3.77 4.24
N SER A 147 -14.45 -2.56 4.38
CA SER A 147 -14.14 -1.70 5.53
C SER A 147 -15.32 -1.67 6.46
N GLN A 148 -15.04 -1.73 7.74
CA GLN A 148 -16.03 -1.62 8.79
C GLN A 148 -15.57 -0.60 9.82
N THR A 149 -16.31 0.49 9.92
CA THR A 149 -16.19 1.50 10.96
C THR A 149 -17.44 1.47 11.84
N GLN A 150 -17.47 2.26 12.91
CA GLN A 150 -18.64 2.35 13.78
C GLN A 150 -19.90 2.88 13.07
N GLN A 151 -19.71 3.73 12.06
CA GLN A 151 -20.81 4.39 11.35
C GLN A 151 -21.06 3.87 9.95
N PHE A 152 -20.10 3.08 9.40
CA PHE A 152 -20.05 2.88 7.97
C PHE A 152 -19.41 1.53 7.62
N THR A 153 -20.05 0.82 6.71
CA THR A 153 -19.51 -0.41 6.12
C THR A 153 -19.58 -0.31 4.62
N PHE A 154 -18.46 -0.57 3.94
CA PHE A 154 -18.43 -0.65 2.49
C PHE A 154 -17.67 -1.86 1.98
N ASP A 155 -18.11 -2.32 0.83
CA ASP A 155 -17.50 -3.39 0.08
C ASP A 155 -17.11 -2.89 -1.32
N ARG A 156 -15.86 -3.14 -1.73
CA ARG A 156 -15.36 -2.76 -3.07
C ARG A 156 -14.64 -3.91 -3.73
N LYS A 157 -14.99 -4.20 -4.98
CA LYS A 157 -14.23 -5.10 -5.84
C LYS A 157 -13.06 -4.36 -6.45
N LEU A 158 -11.92 -4.99 -6.54
CA LEU A 158 -10.70 -4.37 -7.08
C LEU A 158 -10.52 -4.55 -8.58
N ASP A 159 -11.26 -5.46 -9.20
CA ASP A 159 -11.25 -5.77 -10.63
C ASP A 159 -9.87 -5.59 -11.31
N LYS A 160 -9.68 -4.49 -12.06
CA LYS A 160 -8.45 -4.15 -12.78
C LYS A 160 -7.26 -3.75 -11.89
N PHE A 161 -7.47 -3.49 -10.60
CA PHE A 161 -6.43 -2.98 -9.69
C PHE A 161 -5.76 -4.07 -8.83
N GLN A 162 -6.20 -5.32 -8.91
CA GLN A 162 -5.70 -6.45 -8.11
C GLN A 162 -4.18 -6.65 -8.20
N ASP A 163 -3.60 -6.51 -9.39
CA ASP A 163 -2.16 -6.69 -9.60
C ASP A 163 -1.33 -5.51 -9.08
N ARG A 164 -1.89 -4.31 -8.97
CA ARG A 164 -1.21 -3.15 -8.40
C ARG A 164 -0.94 -3.38 -6.92
N PHE A 165 -1.91 -3.89 -6.18
CA PHE A 165 -1.75 -4.26 -4.78
C PHE A 165 -0.55 -5.19 -4.59
N ARG A 166 -0.59 -6.34 -5.24
CA ARG A 166 0.49 -7.33 -5.15
C ARG A 166 1.86 -6.75 -5.52
N ARG A 167 1.94 -5.94 -6.57
CA ARG A 167 3.21 -5.34 -7.02
C ARG A 167 3.81 -4.41 -5.98
N GLN A 168 3.02 -3.51 -5.39
CA GLN A 168 3.52 -2.56 -4.39
C GLN A 168 4.02 -3.26 -3.14
N PHE A 169 3.26 -4.22 -2.62
CA PHE A 169 3.69 -5.02 -1.48
C PHE A 169 4.97 -5.81 -1.78
N THR A 170 5.05 -6.44 -2.94
CA THR A 170 6.26 -7.18 -3.35
C THR A 170 7.47 -6.25 -3.47
N ALA A 171 7.29 -5.05 -4.01
CA ALA A 171 8.37 -4.09 -4.19
C ALA A 171 8.96 -3.65 -2.83
N VAL A 172 8.12 -3.17 -1.92
CA VAL A 172 8.56 -2.70 -0.59
C VAL A 172 9.19 -3.84 0.20
N TYR A 173 8.55 -5.01 0.20
CA TYR A 173 9.06 -6.18 0.92
C TYR A 173 10.44 -6.61 0.41
N ARG A 174 10.62 -6.76 -0.90
CA ARG A 174 11.92 -7.11 -1.51
C ARG A 174 12.98 -6.03 -1.28
N TYR A 175 12.58 -4.78 -1.32
CA TYR A 175 13.49 -3.67 -1.16
C TYR A 175 14.09 -3.63 0.26
N LEU A 176 13.27 -3.91 1.29
CA LEU A 176 13.70 -3.93 2.69
C LEU A 176 14.43 -5.21 3.09
N MET A 177 13.88 -6.35 2.69
CA MET A 177 14.36 -7.64 3.16
C MET A 177 15.59 -8.16 2.39
N GLY A 178 16.02 -7.41 1.35
CA GLY A 178 17.11 -7.89 0.49
C GLY A 178 16.69 -9.09 -0.36
N LYS A 179 17.28 -9.25 -1.48
CA LYS A 179 16.94 -10.00 -2.69
C LYS A 179 16.54 -11.48 -2.59
N ASN A 180 16.34 -12.07 -1.46
CA ASN A 180 16.14 -13.52 -1.36
C ASN A 180 14.67 -13.89 -1.17
N PHE A 181 13.99 -14.08 -2.29
CA PHE A 181 12.78 -14.90 -2.48
C PHE A 181 12.96 -15.78 -3.69
#